data_edabc5af8465ec8408b5fb6b72871663
#
_entry.id   edabc5af8465ec8408b5fb6b72871663
#
_cell.length_a   1.000
_cell.length_b   1.000
_cell.length_c   1.000
_cell.angle_alpha   90.00
_cell.angle_beta   90.00
_cell.angle_gamma   90.00
#
_symmetry.space_group_name_H-M   'P 1'
#
loop_
_entity.id
_entity.type
_entity.pdbx_description
1 polymer ?
#
loop_
_entity_poly.entity_id
_entity_poly.type
_entity_poly.pdbx_seq_one_letter_code
_entity_poly.pdbx_strand_id
1 'polypeptide(L)'
;RGELREILNLNANSIIDPLQGFGVDEKTIAFYIRGDFNSTIFGIPARGNIGIREIYTDQKASGNEVLIDGSLLDVSVSQKYTKRLPSGSLVLAPMEDSQIRLGFASIMRRPSFNSLSPTVQYPLNIGQAVNVGDPTLKPTMAKQYDLSLEYYFRKGSVVSLQYYYKNLDSVIGQQTVFNGICNPRAVDANAGDPDLARPTCTVGGQEGVLVNRISPVNLAGGIIEGLEFAFQHTFKELPRPFNGLGIQASYAYQDGSRDEFFRTPAFLRGDGE
;
A
#
# COMPACT_ATOMS: atom_id res chain seq x y z
N ARG A 1 16.86 -11.72 -37.43
CA ARG A 1 16.39 -11.80 -35.99
C ARG A 1 16.33 -13.27 -35.52
N GLY A 2 16.11 -14.27 -36.39
CA GLY A 2 16.14 -15.69 -36.05
C GLY A 2 17.54 -16.23 -35.77
N GLU A 3 18.49 -15.90 -36.61
CA GLU A 3 19.88 -16.36 -36.50
C GLU A 3 20.61 -15.88 -35.24
N LEU A 4 20.33 -14.65 -34.75
CA LEU A 4 20.90 -14.15 -33.49
C LEU A 4 20.41 -14.91 -32.26
N ARG A 5 19.18 -15.45 -32.31
CA ARG A 5 18.63 -16.28 -31.23
C ARG A 5 19.29 -17.65 -31.15
N GLU A 6 19.64 -18.19 -32.29
CA GLU A 6 20.30 -19.50 -32.41
C GLU A 6 21.75 -19.41 -31.95
N ILE A 7 22.46 -18.33 -32.33
CA ILE A 7 23.88 -18.09 -31.95
C ILE A 7 24.01 -17.83 -30.45
N LEU A 8 23.02 -17.18 -29.82
CA LEU A 8 23.04 -16.86 -28.40
C LEU A 8 22.41 -17.95 -27.49
N ASN A 9 21.98 -19.06 -28.11
CA ASN A 9 21.29 -20.15 -27.40
C ASN A 9 20.17 -19.67 -26.48
N LEU A 10 19.51 -18.55 -26.87
CA LEU A 10 18.38 -17.97 -26.14
C LEU A 10 17.16 -18.83 -26.44
N ASN A 11 17.07 -19.97 -25.78
CA ASN A 11 15.82 -20.71 -25.72
C ASN A 11 14.74 -19.77 -25.21
N ALA A 12 13.62 -19.73 -25.93
CA ALA A 12 12.46 -18.90 -25.61
C ALA A 12 11.74 -19.33 -24.30
N ASN A 13 12.17 -20.40 -23.68
CA ASN A 13 11.89 -20.72 -22.30
C ASN A 13 12.79 -19.83 -21.47
N SER A 14 12.26 -18.71 -20.98
CA SER A 14 12.83 -18.04 -19.83
C SER A 14 13.00 -19.14 -18.78
N ILE A 15 14.26 -19.50 -18.48
CA ILE A 15 14.56 -20.34 -17.33
C ILE A 15 14.09 -19.49 -16.15
N ILE A 16 12.87 -19.73 -15.70
CA ILE A 16 12.39 -19.14 -14.47
C ILE A 16 13.33 -19.75 -13.43
N ASP A 17 14.21 -18.91 -12.90
CA ASP A 17 15.04 -19.31 -11.77
C ASP A 17 14.06 -19.75 -10.67
N PRO A 18 14.03 -21.05 -10.32
CA PRO A 18 13.05 -21.55 -9.32
C PRO A 18 13.23 -20.87 -7.97
N LEU A 19 14.36 -20.19 -7.74
CA LEU A 19 14.66 -19.41 -6.54
C LEU A 19 14.06 -18.00 -6.56
N GLN A 20 13.66 -17.50 -7.73
CA GLN A 20 13.09 -16.17 -7.91
C GLN A 20 11.61 -16.22 -8.23
N GLY A 21 11.10 -17.40 -8.63
CA GLY A 21 9.72 -17.60 -8.99
C GLY A 21 8.83 -17.80 -7.77
N PHE A 22 7.75 -17.04 -7.68
CA PHE A 22 6.65 -17.28 -6.78
C PHE A 22 5.31 -17.08 -7.52
N GLY A 23 4.27 -17.73 -7.03
CA GLY A 23 2.90 -17.56 -7.53
C GLY A 23 1.98 -17.04 -6.46
N VAL A 24 1.05 -16.17 -6.84
CA VAL A 24 -0.06 -15.74 -5.98
C VAL A 24 -1.37 -16.00 -6.72
N ASP A 25 -2.17 -16.91 -6.19
CA ASP A 25 -3.53 -17.15 -6.63
C ASP A 25 -4.48 -16.40 -5.71
N GLU A 26 -5.25 -15.46 -6.25
CA GLU A 26 -6.24 -14.69 -5.51
C GLU A 26 -7.62 -14.82 -6.16
N LYS A 27 -8.59 -15.30 -5.37
CA LYS A 27 -10.00 -15.36 -5.74
C LYS A 27 -10.79 -14.42 -4.87
N THR A 28 -11.52 -13.49 -5.49
CA THR A 28 -12.33 -12.51 -4.79
C THR A 28 -13.79 -12.60 -5.24
N ILE A 29 -14.69 -12.68 -4.28
CA ILE A 29 -16.13 -12.56 -4.48
C ILE A 29 -16.61 -11.36 -3.68
N ALA A 30 -17.45 -10.53 -4.30
CA ALA A 30 -17.99 -9.36 -3.64
C ALA A 30 -19.49 -9.22 -3.87
N PHE A 31 -20.21 -8.90 -2.81
CA PHE A 31 -21.62 -8.53 -2.83
C PHE A 31 -21.78 -7.09 -2.37
N TYR A 32 -22.73 -6.38 -2.94
CA TYR A 32 -23.03 -5.03 -2.48
C TYR A 32 -24.53 -4.76 -2.55
N ILE A 33 -24.98 -3.89 -1.67
CA ILE A 33 -26.29 -3.26 -1.70
C ILE A 33 -26.10 -1.75 -1.59
N ARG A 34 -26.90 -1.00 -2.37
CA ARG A 34 -26.89 0.46 -2.38
C ARG A 34 -28.31 0.97 -2.49
N GLY A 35 -28.63 1.96 -1.68
CA GLY A 35 -29.83 2.77 -1.79
C GLY A 35 -29.48 4.18 -2.23
N ASP A 36 -30.22 4.69 -3.22
CA ASP A 36 -30.10 6.09 -3.67
C ASP A 36 -31.39 6.82 -3.28
N PHE A 37 -31.26 8.07 -2.89
CA PHE A 37 -32.39 8.93 -2.54
C PHE A 37 -32.28 10.32 -3.15
N ASN A 38 -33.45 10.92 -3.42
CA ASN A 38 -33.59 12.29 -3.85
C ASN A 38 -34.83 12.84 -3.13
N SER A 39 -34.64 13.84 -2.27
CA SER A 39 -35.63 14.33 -1.33
C SER A 39 -35.36 15.78 -0.95
N THR A 40 -36.10 16.26 0.04
CA THR A 40 -35.88 17.56 0.68
C THR A 40 -35.68 17.34 2.18
N ILE A 41 -34.59 17.87 2.73
CA ILE A 41 -34.25 17.80 4.15
C ILE A 41 -34.29 19.22 4.70
N PHE A 42 -35.18 19.49 5.67
CA PHE A 42 -35.41 20.84 6.24
C PHE A 42 -35.64 21.94 5.19
N GLY A 43 -36.35 21.62 4.10
CA GLY A 43 -36.61 22.55 3.01
C GLY A 43 -35.47 22.68 1.99
N ILE A 44 -34.33 22.01 2.18
CA ILE A 44 -33.16 22.04 1.29
C ILE A 44 -33.19 20.81 0.38
N PRO A 45 -33.09 20.97 -0.95
CA PRO A 45 -32.93 19.84 -1.86
C PRO A 45 -31.74 18.98 -1.48
N ALA A 46 -31.96 17.68 -1.36
CA ALA A 46 -30.98 16.71 -0.90
C ALA A 46 -30.99 15.45 -1.77
N ARG A 47 -29.83 15.00 -2.18
CA ARG A 47 -29.66 13.73 -2.89
C ARG A 47 -28.45 12.99 -2.36
N GLY A 48 -28.51 11.68 -2.42
CA GLY A 48 -27.37 10.91 -1.94
C GLY A 48 -27.54 9.43 -2.09
N ASN A 49 -26.61 8.71 -1.54
CA ASN A 49 -26.66 7.26 -1.47
C ASN A 49 -26.01 6.76 -0.19
N ILE A 50 -26.39 5.55 0.20
CA ILE A 50 -25.76 4.78 1.25
C ILE A 50 -25.66 3.33 0.80
N GLY A 51 -24.56 2.68 1.09
CA GLY A 51 -24.37 1.29 0.70
C GLY A 51 -23.33 0.59 1.54
N ILE A 52 -23.30 -0.72 1.36
CA ILE A 52 -22.29 -1.58 1.95
C ILE A 52 -21.85 -2.61 0.92
N ARG A 53 -20.56 -2.85 0.85
CA ARG A 53 -19.95 -3.91 0.05
C ARG A 53 -19.23 -4.89 0.97
N GLU A 54 -19.53 -6.17 0.83
CA GLU A 54 -18.80 -7.24 1.49
C GLU A 54 -17.93 -7.94 0.47
N ILE A 55 -16.63 -8.10 0.81
CA ILE A 55 -15.63 -8.72 -0.06
C ILE A 55 -15.08 -9.92 0.69
N TYR A 56 -15.20 -11.07 0.07
CA TYR A 56 -14.53 -12.29 0.48
C TYR A 56 -13.32 -12.55 -0.41
N THR A 57 -12.16 -12.80 0.18
CA THR A 57 -10.91 -13.09 -0.53
C THR A 57 -10.34 -14.41 -0.03
N ASP A 58 -9.97 -15.27 -0.97
CA ASP A 58 -9.21 -16.50 -0.77
C ASP A 58 -7.90 -16.35 -1.54
N GLN A 59 -6.77 -16.32 -0.82
CA GLN A 59 -5.44 -16.05 -1.33
C GLN A 59 -4.52 -17.20 -0.98
N LYS A 60 -3.73 -17.66 -1.95
CA LYS A 60 -2.67 -18.64 -1.79
C LYS A 60 -1.39 -18.11 -2.42
N ALA A 61 -0.34 -17.98 -1.63
CA ALA A 61 1.00 -17.70 -2.10
C ALA A 61 1.82 -18.98 -2.09
N SER A 62 2.55 -19.23 -3.16
CA SER A 62 3.40 -20.42 -3.33
C SER A 62 4.76 -20.03 -3.89
N GLY A 63 5.80 -20.72 -3.50
CA GLY A 63 7.17 -20.49 -3.94
C GLY A 63 8.10 -21.56 -3.41
N ASN A 64 9.39 -21.36 -3.60
CA ASN A 64 10.40 -22.30 -3.19
C ASN A 64 11.33 -21.69 -2.14
N GLU A 65 11.67 -22.46 -1.15
CA GLU A 65 12.76 -22.19 -0.22
C GLU A 65 13.96 -23.08 -0.57
N VAL A 66 15.16 -22.52 -0.57
CA VAL A 66 16.38 -23.29 -0.79
C VAL A 66 16.81 -23.91 0.51
N LEU A 67 16.87 -25.21 0.54
CA LEU A 67 17.46 -25.94 1.65
C LEU A 67 19.00 -25.88 1.58
N ILE A 68 19.64 -26.26 2.65
CA ILE A 68 21.09 -26.19 2.85
C ILE A 68 21.85 -27.07 1.85
N ASP A 69 21.30 -28.22 1.50
CA ASP A 69 21.85 -29.13 0.50
C ASP A 69 21.66 -28.65 -0.96
N GLY A 70 21.06 -27.45 -1.14
CA GLY A 70 20.71 -26.89 -2.43
C GLY A 70 19.42 -27.41 -3.02
N SER A 71 18.73 -28.32 -2.36
CA SER A 71 17.40 -28.77 -2.77
C SER A 71 16.34 -27.69 -2.56
N LEU A 72 15.23 -27.80 -3.28
CA LEU A 72 14.10 -26.89 -3.19
C LEU A 72 12.99 -27.51 -2.37
N LEU A 73 12.50 -26.72 -1.40
CA LEU A 73 11.30 -27.03 -0.65
C LEU A 73 10.14 -26.16 -1.15
N ASP A 74 9.07 -26.79 -1.62
CA ASP A 74 7.86 -26.07 -1.99
C ASP A 74 7.17 -25.50 -0.74
N VAL A 75 7.01 -24.20 -0.68
CA VAL A 75 6.32 -23.49 0.39
C VAL A 75 5.01 -22.92 -0.14
N SER A 76 3.93 -23.11 0.61
CA SER A 76 2.61 -22.59 0.25
C SER A 76 1.88 -22.15 1.50
N VAL A 77 1.39 -20.89 1.46
CA VAL A 77 0.63 -20.28 2.55
C VAL A 77 -0.70 -19.79 2.01
N SER A 78 -1.78 -20.16 2.67
CA SER A 78 -3.14 -19.75 2.30
C SER A 78 -3.73 -18.86 3.38
N GLN A 79 -4.45 -17.81 2.95
CA GLN A 79 -5.14 -16.87 3.82
C GLN A 79 -6.53 -16.56 3.27
N LYS A 80 -7.51 -16.51 4.17
CA LYS A 80 -8.90 -16.13 3.84
C LYS A 80 -9.33 -14.97 4.73
N TYR A 81 -9.99 -14.01 4.14
CA TYR A 81 -10.54 -12.90 4.91
C TYR A 81 -11.79 -12.31 4.28
N THR A 82 -12.64 -11.73 5.13
CA THR A 82 -13.82 -10.99 4.71
C THR A 82 -13.72 -9.56 5.21
N LYS A 83 -14.05 -8.59 4.36
CA LYS A 83 -14.06 -7.17 4.70
C LYS A 83 -15.38 -6.54 4.30
N ARG A 84 -15.93 -5.70 5.20
CA ARG A 84 -17.13 -4.91 5.00
C ARG A 84 -16.76 -3.47 4.78
N LEU A 85 -17.24 -2.89 3.69
CA LEU A 85 -16.89 -1.55 3.22
C LEU A 85 -18.18 -0.71 3.11
N PRO A 86 -18.67 -0.14 4.21
CA PRO A 86 -19.76 0.82 4.15
C PRO A 86 -19.29 2.11 3.49
N SER A 87 -20.20 2.76 2.76
CA SER A 87 -19.98 4.06 2.14
C SER A 87 -21.28 4.83 2.01
N GLY A 88 -21.18 6.14 1.92
CA GLY A 88 -22.33 6.99 1.72
C GLY A 88 -21.91 8.38 1.23
N SER A 89 -22.83 9.03 0.56
CA SER A 89 -22.68 10.42 0.14
C SER A 89 -23.99 11.17 0.28
N LEU A 90 -23.90 12.44 0.66
CA LEU A 90 -25.01 13.37 0.73
C LEU A 90 -24.62 14.67 0.04
N VAL A 91 -25.47 15.14 -0.84
CA VAL A 91 -25.34 16.45 -1.51
C VAL A 91 -26.56 17.28 -1.13
N LEU A 92 -26.32 18.41 -0.52
CA LEU A 92 -27.31 19.44 -0.19
C LEU A 92 -27.14 20.63 -1.14
N ALA A 93 -28.23 21.17 -1.62
CA ALA A 93 -28.27 22.40 -2.45
C ALA A 93 -29.03 23.50 -1.71
N PRO A 94 -28.38 24.19 -0.73
CA PRO A 94 -29.07 25.22 0.07
C PRO A 94 -29.44 26.47 -0.74
N MET A 95 -28.76 26.72 -1.86
CA MET A 95 -29.05 27.77 -2.83
C MET A 95 -28.88 27.19 -4.25
N GLU A 96 -29.50 27.83 -5.25
CA GLU A 96 -29.46 27.36 -6.65
C GLU A 96 -28.03 27.14 -7.19
N ASP A 97 -27.10 27.98 -6.76
CA ASP A 97 -25.72 27.99 -7.24
C ASP A 97 -24.72 27.42 -6.21
N SER A 98 -25.20 26.72 -5.18
CA SER A 98 -24.30 26.16 -4.15
C SER A 98 -24.58 24.70 -3.85
N GLN A 99 -23.54 23.98 -3.49
CA GLN A 99 -23.63 22.59 -3.03
C GLN A 99 -22.71 22.36 -1.84
N ILE A 100 -23.23 21.60 -0.89
CA ILE A 100 -22.48 21.02 0.22
C ILE A 100 -22.46 19.52 -0.02
N ARG A 101 -21.27 18.93 -0.13
CA ARG A 101 -21.11 17.48 -0.26
C ARG A 101 -20.48 16.90 0.97
N LEU A 102 -21.09 15.86 1.49
CA LEU A 102 -20.58 15.04 2.57
C LEU A 102 -20.36 13.63 2.04
N GLY A 103 -19.23 13.05 2.36
CA GLY A 103 -18.87 11.70 1.99
C GLY A 103 -18.28 10.93 3.16
N PHE A 104 -18.55 9.64 3.24
CA PHE A 104 -17.81 8.73 4.05
C PHE A 104 -17.61 7.41 3.32
N ALA A 105 -16.47 6.76 3.53
CA ALA A 105 -16.21 5.43 2.99
C ALA A 105 -15.21 4.67 3.85
N SER A 106 -15.45 3.38 4.01
CA SER A 106 -14.38 2.45 4.39
C SER A 106 -13.73 1.90 3.12
N ILE A 107 -12.42 2.04 3.02
CA ILE A 107 -11.64 1.61 1.86
C ILE A 107 -10.63 0.55 2.26
N MET A 108 -10.29 -0.32 1.31
CA MET A 108 -9.34 -1.40 1.48
C MET A 108 -8.27 -1.35 0.41
N ARG A 109 -7.01 -1.51 0.80
CA ARG A 109 -5.88 -1.71 -0.10
C ARG A 109 -5.21 -3.05 0.22
N ARG A 110 -5.13 -3.93 -0.76
CA ARG A 110 -4.45 -5.21 -0.61
C ARG A 110 -2.93 -5.06 -0.60
N PRO A 111 -2.20 -6.00 0.01
CA PRO A 111 -0.76 -6.09 -0.15
C PRO A 111 -0.38 -6.23 -1.63
N SER A 112 0.81 -5.76 -2.00
CA SER A 112 1.37 -6.07 -3.32
C SER A 112 1.75 -7.56 -3.39
N PHE A 113 1.66 -8.16 -4.57
CA PHE A 113 2.03 -9.57 -4.73
C PHE A 113 3.49 -9.85 -4.34
N ASN A 114 4.40 -8.91 -4.64
CA ASN A 114 5.78 -9.03 -4.23
C ASN A 114 5.96 -9.11 -2.70
N SER A 115 5.12 -8.39 -1.96
CA SER A 115 5.13 -8.44 -0.49
C SER A 115 4.63 -9.76 0.07
N LEU A 116 3.90 -10.56 -0.72
CA LEU A 116 3.33 -11.84 -0.34
C LEU A 116 4.21 -13.03 -0.73
N SER A 117 5.38 -12.80 -1.32
CA SER A 117 6.27 -13.88 -1.74
C SER A 117 6.72 -14.73 -0.54
N PRO A 118 6.48 -16.03 -0.54
CA PRO A 118 7.02 -16.94 0.47
C PRO A 118 8.47 -17.35 0.20
N THR A 119 9.02 -16.93 -0.96
CA THR A 119 10.36 -17.33 -1.37
C THR A 119 11.43 -16.56 -0.59
N VAL A 120 12.43 -17.27 -0.11
CA VAL A 120 13.59 -16.69 0.58
C VAL A 120 14.82 -16.80 -0.30
N GLN A 121 15.44 -15.66 -0.59
CA GLN A 121 16.70 -15.61 -1.35
C GLN A 121 17.85 -15.30 -0.40
N TYR A 122 18.72 -16.27 -0.23
CA TYR A 122 19.90 -16.13 0.64
C TYR A 122 21.07 -15.55 -0.16
N PRO A 123 21.57 -14.35 0.16
CA PRO A 123 22.77 -13.80 -0.46
C PRO A 123 24.02 -14.58 0.00
N LEU A 124 25.01 -14.67 -0.89
CA LEU A 124 26.31 -15.25 -0.53
C LEU A 124 27.13 -14.30 0.34
N ASN A 125 26.87 -13.01 0.25
CA ASN A 125 27.56 -11.98 1.02
C ASN A 125 26.87 -11.79 2.38
N ILE A 126 27.58 -12.08 3.47
CA ILE A 126 27.09 -11.91 4.83
C ILE A 126 26.75 -10.47 5.23
N GLY A 127 27.28 -9.48 4.51
CA GLY A 127 26.98 -8.06 4.72
C GLY A 127 25.57 -7.67 4.26
N GLN A 128 24.93 -8.49 3.43
CA GLN A 128 23.62 -8.19 2.87
C GLN A 128 22.49 -8.77 3.75
N ALA A 129 21.43 -7.99 3.89
CA ALA A 129 20.21 -8.47 4.52
C ALA A 129 19.43 -9.39 3.59
N VAL A 130 18.70 -10.35 4.17
CA VAL A 130 17.77 -11.22 3.46
C VAL A 130 16.42 -10.51 3.34
N ASN A 131 15.94 -10.33 2.13
CA ASN A 131 14.58 -9.84 1.88
C ASN A 131 13.61 -11.02 1.81
N VAL A 132 12.59 -10.99 2.65
CA VAL A 132 11.57 -12.03 2.75
C VAL A 132 10.20 -11.38 2.65
N GLY A 133 9.31 -11.88 1.81
CA GLY A 133 7.91 -11.46 1.83
C GLY A 133 7.16 -12.07 3.02
N ASP A 134 5.94 -11.62 3.22
CA ASP A 134 5.03 -12.16 4.24
C ASP A 134 3.66 -12.49 3.63
N PRO A 135 3.40 -13.77 3.33
CA PRO A 135 2.11 -14.21 2.80
C PRO A 135 0.92 -13.98 3.74
N THR A 136 1.18 -13.68 5.02
CA THR A 136 0.15 -13.48 6.05
C THR A 136 -0.27 -12.01 6.23
N LEU A 137 0.30 -11.11 5.43
CA LEU A 137 -0.04 -9.69 5.46
C LEU A 137 -1.54 -9.45 5.29
N LYS A 138 -2.08 -8.61 6.16
CA LYS A 138 -3.48 -8.18 6.09
C LYS A 138 -3.63 -6.96 5.19
N PRO A 139 -4.78 -6.81 4.51
CA PRO A 139 -5.05 -5.60 3.76
C PRO A 139 -5.12 -4.39 4.69
N THR A 140 -4.57 -3.27 4.23
CA THR A 140 -4.70 -1.97 4.89
C THR A 140 -6.15 -1.50 4.76
N MET A 141 -6.73 -1.05 5.86
CA MET A 141 -8.06 -0.47 5.91
C MET A 141 -7.95 1.01 6.25
N ALA A 142 -8.84 1.81 5.68
CA ALA A 142 -8.98 3.21 6.08
C ALA A 142 -10.44 3.63 6.13
N LYS A 143 -10.75 4.57 7.02
CA LYS A 143 -12.02 5.30 7.08
C LYS A 143 -11.77 6.69 6.56
N GLN A 144 -12.52 7.08 5.55
CA GLN A 144 -12.41 8.40 4.92
C GLN A 144 -13.68 9.18 5.14
N TYR A 145 -13.53 10.47 5.43
CA TYR A 145 -14.60 11.46 5.55
C TYR A 145 -14.23 12.67 4.70
N ASP A 146 -15.17 13.14 3.93
CA ASP A 146 -15.01 14.27 3.02
C ASP A 146 -16.12 15.29 3.24
N LEU A 147 -15.75 16.58 3.25
CA LEU A 147 -16.66 17.71 3.22
C LEU A 147 -16.22 18.64 2.09
N SER A 148 -17.10 18.93 1.15
CA SER A 148 -16.86 19.89 0.09
C SER A 148 -17.93 20.97 0.07
N LEU A 149 -17.50 22.22 -0.03
CA LEU A 149 -18.34 23.41 -0.23
C LEU A 149 -18.06 23.94 -1.62
N GLU A 150 -19.09 24.06 -2.46
CA GLU A 150 -18.98 24.47 -3.85
C GLU A 150 -19.95 25.64 -4.12
N TYR A 151 -19.44 26.68 -4.80
CA TYR A 151 -20.25 27.80 -5.23
C TYR A 151 -20.02 28.09 -6.72
N TYR A 152 -21.09 27.91 -7.50
CA TYR A 152 -21.12 28.03 -8.94
C TYR A 152 -21.63 29.43 -9.33
N PHE A 153 -20.85 30.48 -9.12
CA PHE A 153 -21.28 31.87 -9.24
C PHE A 153 -21.60 32.30 -10.67
N ARG A 154 -21.17 31.55 -11.70
CA ARG A 154 -21.50 31.73 -13.11
C ARG A 154 -21.32 30.44 -13.91
N LYS A 155 -21.90 30.39 -15.11
CA LYS A 155 -21.73 29.29 -16.05
C LYS A 155 -20.25 29.12 -16.44
N GLY A 156 -19.63 27.99 -16.04
CA GLY A 156 -18.22 27.71 -16.25
C GLY A 156 -17.29 28.30 -15.18
N SER A 157 -17.84 28.74 -14.05
CA SER A 157 -17.10 29.36 -12.96
C SER A 157 -17.52 28.75 -11.64
N VAL A 158 -16.55 28.30 -10.83
CA VAL A 158 -16.76 27.67 -9.55
C VAL A 158 -15.62 28.02 -8.59
N VAL A 159 -15.96 28.18 -7.35
CA VAL A 159 -15.02 28.13 -6.21
C VAL A 159 -15.40 26.98 -5.32
N SER A 160 -14.42 26.22 -4.89
CA SER A 160 -14.64 25.10 -3.97
C SER A 160 -13.59 25.04 -2.87
N LEU A 161 -14.03 24.59 -1.72
CA LEU A 161 -13.19 24.28 -0.57
C LEU A 161 -13.56 22.87 -0.10
N GLN A 162 -12.55 22.00 -0.03
CA GLN A 162 -12.74 20.63 0.44
C GLN A 162 -11.83 20.37 1.62
N TYR A 163 -12.39 19.71 2.64
CA TYR A 163 -11.66 19.10 3.75
C TYR A 163 -11.81 17.61 3.65
N TYR A 164 -10.73 16.88 3.85
CA TYR A 164 -10.76 15.42 3.97
C TYR A 164 -10.00 14.94 5.20
N TYR A 165 -10.50 13.85 5.76
CA TYR A 165 -9.90 13.17 6.90
C TYR A 165 -9.88 11.67 6.62
N LYS A 166 -8.69 11.05 6.74
CA LYS A 166 -8.49 9.62 6.56
C LYS A 166 -7.82 9.04 7.80
N ASN A 167 -8.48 8.07 8.41
CA ASN A 167 -7.92 7.29 9.50
C ASN A 167 -7.56 5.91 8.95
N LEU A 168 -6.27 5.59 8.93
CA LEU A 168 -5.73 4.31 8.50
C LEU A 168 -5.61 3.39 9.71
N ASP A 169 -6.21 2.21 9.65
CA ASP A 169 -6.12 1.21 10.73
C ASP A 169 -4.70 0.61 10.79
N SER A 170 -4.06 0.44 9.64
CA SER A 170 -2.69 -0.06 9.50
C SER A 170 -2.09 0.38 8.18
N VAL A 171 -0.77 0.32 8.08
CA VAL A 171 -0.03 0.49 6.82
C VAL A 171 0.95 -0.66 6.66
N ILE A 172 1.22 -1.04 5.41
CA ILE A 172 2.27 -2.02 5.13
C ILE A 172 3.58 -1.24 4.98
N GLY A 173 4.53 -1.55 5.84
CA GLY A 173 5.88 -1.01 5.80
C GLY A 173 6.91 -2.13 5.88
N GLN A 174 8.18 -1.77 5.89
CA GLN A 174 9.27 -2.73 6.03
C GLN A 174 9.80 -2.70 7.47
N GLN A 175 10.13 -3.86 8.00
CA GLN A 175 10.79 -4.04 9.27
C GLN A 175 12.11 -4.76 9.04
N THR A 176 13.17 -4.24 9.67
CA THR A 176 14.47 -4.92 9.74
C THR A 176 14.60 -5.57 11.11
N VAL A 177 14.85 -6.86 11.10
CA VAL A 177 15.17 -7.64 12.32
C VAL A 177 16.65 -7.97 12.24
N PHE A 178 17.43 -7.42 13.17
CA PHE A 178 18.87 -7.70 13.27
C PHE A 178 19.10 -9.15 13.70
N ASN A 179 20.01 -9.84 13.03
CA ASN A 179 20.27 -11.27 13.23
C ASN A 179 18.99 -12.11 13.16
N GLY A 180 18.05 -11.69 12.29
CA GLY A 180 16.67 -12.18 12.26
C GLY A 180 16.48 -13.47 11.46
N ILE A 181 17.51 -13.93 10.73
CA ILE A 181 17.44 -15.17 9.95
C ILE A 181 18.82 -15.82 9.84
N CYS A 182 18.85 -17.14 9.87
CA CYS A 182 20.05 -17.91 9.61
C CYS A 182 20.28 -18.02 8.10
N ASN A 183 21.43 -17.57 7.63
CA ASN A 183 21.84 -17.74 6.24
C ASN A 183 22.82 -18.93 6.14
N PRO A 184 22.36 -20.09 5.67
CA PRO A 184 23.20 -21.29 5.58
C PRO A 184 24.20 -21.26 4.43
N ARG A 185 24.05 -20.31 3.49
CA ARG A 185 24.92 -20.16 2.33
C ARG A 185 26.08 -19.20 2.54
N ALA A 186 26.04 -18.43 3.64
CA ALA A 186 27.09 -17.47 3.95
C ALA A 186 28.12 -18.07 4.88
N VAL A 187 29.38 -17.85 4.54
CA VAL A 187 30.53 -18.21 5.39
C VAL A 187 31.08 -16.90 5.97
N ASP A 188 31.26 -16.84 7.27
CA ASP A 188 31.89 -15.70 7.91
C ASP A 188 33.41 -15.76 7.73
N ALA A 189 33.92 -14.87 6.88
CA ALA A 189 35.37 -14.74 6.68
C ALA A 189 36.11 -14.30 7.96
N ASN A 190 35.39 -13.74 8.93
CA ASN A 190 35.95 -13.25 10.20
C ASN A 190 35.66 -14.20 11.36
N ALA A 191 35.24 -15.44 11.10
CA ALA A 191 34.88 -16.42 12.12
C ALA A 191 35.99 -16.68 13.16
N GLY A 192 37.25 -16.42 12.81
CA GLY A 192 38.40 -16.51 13.70
C GLY A 192 38.67 -15.28 14.59
N ASP A 193 37.98 -14.17 14.34
CA ASP A 193 38.13 -12.92 15.10
C ASP A 193 36.91 -12.70 16.01
N PRO A 194 37.07 -12.80 17.34
CA PRO A 194 35.95 -12.71 18.27
C PRO A 194 35.26 -11.33 18.26
N ASP A 195 35.96 -10.28 17.83
CA ASP A 195 35.40 -8.92 17.77
C ASP A 195 34.65 -8.62 16.47
N LEU A 196 34.93 -9.38 15.42
CA LEU A 196 34.35 -9.18 14.10
C LEU A 196 33.42 -10.32 13.63
N ALA A 197 33.52 -11.49 14.29
CA ALA A 197 32.72 -12.67 13.96
C ALA A 197 31.22 -12.41 14.20
N ARG A 198 30.41 -12.83 13.24
CA ARG A 198 28.97 -12.76 13.40
C ARG A 198 28.44 -13.95 14.19
N PRO A 199 27.29 -13.80 14.87
CA PRO A 199 26.66 -14.93 15.54
C PRO A 199 26.40 -16.07 14.55
N THR A 200 26.85 -17.26 14.89
CA THR A 200 26.58 -18.48 14.12
C THR A 200 25.21 -19.05 14.44
N CYS A 201 24.68 -19.84 13.54
CA CYS A 201 23.40 -20.52 13.67
C CYS A 201 23.45 -21.87 12.97
N THR A 202 22.52 -22.73 13.27
CA THR A 202 22.42 -24.06 12.64
C THR A 202 21.01 -24.22 12.06
N VAL A 203 20.92 -24.55 10.77
CA VAL A 203 19.67 -24.87 10.08
C VAL A 203 19.87 -26.22 9.37
N GLY A 204 18.98 -27.18 9.62
CA GLY A 204 19.06 -28.52 9.00
C GLY A 204 20.36 -29.25 9.26
N GLY A 205 21.08 -28.97 10.37
CA GLY A 205 22.33 -29.59 10.72
C GLY A 205 23.60 -28.99 10.11
N GLN A 206 23.46 -27.89 9.35
CA GLN A 206 24.60 -27.14 8.81
C GLN A 206 24.76 -25.80 9.54
N GLU A 207 26.02 -25.40 9.71
CA GLU A 207 26.37 -24.10 10.26
C GLU A 207 26.13 -23.00 9.22
N GLY A 208 25.57 -21.90 9.67
CA GLY A 208 25.36 -20.70 8.91
C GLY A 208 25.64 -19.47 9.78
N VAL A 209 25.36 -18.29 9.23
CA VAL A 209 25.57 -17.02 9.90
C VAL A 209 24.24 -16.29 10.08
N LEU A 210 23.99 -15.72 11.26
CA LEU A 210 22.85 -14.86 11.47
C LEU A 210 23.03 -13.55 10.70
N VAL A 211 22.06 -13.23 9.86
CA VAL A 211 22.02 -12.00 9.06
C VAL A 211 20.73 -11.23 9.30
N ASN A 212 20.73 -9.97 8.92
CA ASN A 212 19.55 -9.13 9.05
C ASN A 212 18.46 -9.63 8.10
N ARG A 213 17.21 -9.64 8.58
CA ARG A 213 16.02 -9.92 7.78
C ARG A 213 15.24 -8.64 7.57
N ILE A 214 14.91 -8.35 6.33
CA ILE A 214 13.97 -7.28 5.94
C ILE A 214 12.69 -7.93 5.45
N SER A 215 11.58 -7.61 6.08
CA SER A 215 10.26 -8.15 5.71
C SER A 215 9.18 -7.08 5.76
N PRO A 216 8.19 -7.14 4.85
CA PRO A 216 7.02 -6.30 4.96
C PRO A 216 6.19 -6.74 6.17
N VAL A 217 5.64 -5.79 6.90
CA VAL A 217 4.78 -6.04 8.07
C VAL A 217 3.62 -5.04 8.09
N ASN A 218 2.53 -5.42 8.74
CA ASN A 218 1.47 -4.47 9.06
C ASN A 218 1.91 -3.62 10.26
N LEU A 219 2.22 -2.35 10.02
CA LEU A 219 2.57 -1.36 11.03
C LEU A 219 1.31 -0.64 11.51
N ALA A 220 1.43 0.08 12.64
CA ALA A 220 0.38 0.97 13.11
C ALA A 220 -0.05 1.95 12.00
N GLY A 221 -1.32 2.26 12.00
CA GLY A 221 -1.91 3.20 11.06
C GLY A 221 -1.52 4.64 11.37
N GLY A 222 -2.39 5.56 10.99
CA GLY A 222 -2.17 6.98 11.20
C GLY A 222 -3.32 7.78 10.63
N ILE A 223 -3.21 9.08 10.74
CA ILE A 223 -4.20 10.04 10.25
C ILE A 223 -3.57 10.82 9.11
N ILE A 224 -4.36 11.05 8.07
CA ILE A 224 -4.05 11.98 6.98
C ILE A 224 -5.25 12.90 6.85
N GLU A 225 -5.00 14.20 6.92
CA GLU A 225 -6.03 15.20 6.72
C GLU A 225 -5.53 16.35 5.84
N GLY A 226 -6.43 17.06 5.22
CA GLY A 226 -6.04 18.18 4.38
C GLY A 226 -7.19 19.05 3.93
N LEU A 227 -6.80 20.21 3.40
CA LEU A 227 -7.66 21.21 2.79
C LEU A 227 -7.26 21.39 1.34
N GLU A 228 -8.25 21.38 0.47
CA GLU A 228 -8.07 21.67 -0.96
C GLU A 228 -8.96 22.84 -1.36
N PHE A 229 -8.36 23.84 -1.98
CA PHE A 229 -9.06 24.96 -2.56
C PHE A 229 -8.93 24.89 -4.07
N ALA A 230 -10.04 25.12 -4.78
CA ALA A 230 -10.02 25.26 -6.23
C ALA A 230 -10.88 26.43 -6.68
N PHE A 231 -10.37 27.15 -7.65
CA PHE A 231 -11.05 28.27 -8.30
C PHE A 231 -10.94 28.11 -9.80
N GLN A 232 -12.07 28.24 -10.48
CA GLN A 232 -12.14 28.28 -11.94
C GLN A 232 -13.08 29.40 -12.36
N HIS A 233 -12.65 30.18 -13.33
CA HIS A 233 -13.49 31.22 -13.92
C HIS A 233 -13.25 31.33 -15.43
N THR A 234 -14.34 31.45 -16.18
CA THR A 234 -14.32 31.71 -17.64
C THR A 234 -14.86 33.08 -17.91
N PHE A 235 -14.02 33.93 -18.47
CA PHE A 235 -14.36 35.32 -18.81
C PHE A 235 -15.19 35.37 -20.10
N LYS A 236 -16.50 35.35 -19.98
CA LYS A 236 -17.42 35.50 -21.13
C LYS A 236 -17.77 36.96 -21.44
N GLU A 237 -17.50 37.84 -20.50
CA GLU A 237 -17.78 39.26 -20.53
C GLU A 237 -16.74 40.06 -21.33
N LEU A 238 -15.57 39.49 -21.56
CA LEU A 238 -14.51 40.18 -22.30
C LEU A 238 -14.88 40.35 -23.78
N PRO A 239 -14.47 41.45 -24.42
CA PRO A 239 -14.67 41.63 -25.85
C PRO A 239 -13.87 40.57 -26.64
N ARG A 240 -14.32 40.29 -27.86
CA ARG A 240 -13.57 39.44 -28.80
C ARG A 240 -12.21 40.07 -29.10
N PRO A 241 -11.10 39.29 -29.14
CA PRO A 241 -11.02 37.82 -29.12
C PRO A 241 -10.88 37.20 -27.72
N PHE A 242 -10.99 37.98 -26.65
CA PHE A 242 -10.70 37.54 -25.28
C PHE A 242 -11.88 36.87 -24.56
N ASN A 243 -13.06 36.80 -25.18
CA ASN A 243 -14.28 36.21 -24.65
C ASN A 243 -14.24 34.69 -24.65
N GLY A 244 -13.47 34.08 -23.81
CA GLY A 244 -13.28 32.65 -23.75
C GLY A 244 -12.00 32.29 -23.00
N LEU A 245 -11.27 33.33 -22.62
CA LEU A 245 -10.17 33.14 -21.67
C LEU A 245 -10.73 32.61 -20.36
N GLY A 246 -9.95 31.80 -19.71
CA GLY A 246 -10.25 31.27 -18.37
C GLY A 246 -9.02 31.27 -17.49
N ILE A 247 -9.28 31.29 -16.21
CA ILE A 247 -8.26 31.09 -15.16
C ILE A 247 -8.68 29.90 -14.33
N GLN A 248 -7.69 29.06 -13.98
CA GLN A 248 -7.84 27.97 -13.03
C GLN A 248 -6.70 28.05 -12.03
N ALA A 249 -7.02 27.95 -10.74
CA ALA A 249 -6.07 27.92 -9.65
C ALA A 249 -6.49 26.84 -8.66
N SER A 250 -5.51 26.14 -8.08
CA SER A 250 -5.74 25.18 -7.01
C SER A 250 -4.62 25.27 -5.98
N TYR A 251 -4.98 25.01 -4.75
CA TYR A 251 -4.06 24.92 -3.62
C TYR A 251 -4.46 23.74 -2.75
N ALA A 252 -3.49 22.94 -2.36
CA ALA A 252 -3.71 21.82 -1.45
C ALA A 252 -2.73 21.93 -0.28
N TYR A 253 -3.25 21.75 0.92
CA TYR A 253 -2.48 21.55 2.15
C TYR A 253 -2.83 20.19 2.73
N GLN A 254 -1.81 19.43 3.06
CA GLN A 254 -1.98 18.10 3.66
C GLN A 254 -1.05 17.97 4.85
N ASP A 255 -1.58 17.43 5.92
CA ASP A 255 -0.83 16.99 7.09
C ASP A 255 -1.07 15.50 7.33
N GLY A 256 -0.11 14.83 7.97
CA GLY A 256 -0.22 13.44 8.29
C GLY A 256 0.57 13.09 9.53
N SER A 257 -0.06 12.42 10.46
CA SER A 257 0.57 11.87 11.66
C SER A 257 0.52 10.35 11.63
N ARG A 258 1.57 9.73 12.12
CA ARG A 258 1.68 8.29 12.26
C ARG A 258 2.21 7.97 13.64
N ASP A 259 1.58 7.01 14.31
CA ASP A 259 2.13 6.47 15.56
C ASP A 259 3.38 5.65 15.23
N GLU A 260 4.54 6.25 15.48
CA GLU A 260 5.82 5.56 15.31
C GLU A 260 6.05 4.60 16.47
N PHE A 261 5.82 3.32 16.23
CA PHE A 261 6.23 2.26 17.15
C PHE A 261 7.72 1.88 17.02
N PHE A 262 8.48 2.54 16.17
CA PHE A 262 9.92 2.36 16.11
C PHE A 262 10.60 3.20 17.20
N ARG A 263 10.63 2.69 18.41
CA ARG A 263 11.74 3.06 19.30
C ARG A 263 13.01 2.47 18.67
N THR A 264 13.80 3.34 18.08
CA THR A 264 15.20 2.99 17.78
C THR A 264 15.76 2.36 19.05
N PRO A 265 16.27 1.11 19.01
CA PRO A 265 16.88 0.52 20.18
C PRO A 265 17.86 1.51 20.80
N ALA A 266 17.90 1.61 22.12
CA ALA A 266 18.68 2.61 22.85
C ALA A 266 20.16 2.66 22.42
N PHE A 267 20.74 1.54 21.99
CA PHE A 267 22.12 1.43 21.50
C PHE A 267 22.38 2.11 20.13
N LEU A 268 21.32 2.43 19.37
CA LEU A 268 21.43 3.19 18.11
C LEU A 268 21.18 4.69 18.30
N ARG A 269 20.81 5.12 19.51
CA ARG A 269 20.53 6.52 19.80
C ARG A 269 21.80 7.31 20.02
N GLY A 270 22.94 6.94 19.90
CA GLY A 270 24.13 7.81 20.01
C GLY A 270 24.13 8.82 21.20
N ASP A 271 23.22 8.63 22.17
CA ASP A 271 23.11 9.44 23.36
C ASP A 271 24.30 8.99 24.25
N GLY A 272 25.45 9.48 23.86
CA GLY A 272 26.62 9.37 24.71
C GLY A 272 26.33 10.11 26.01
N GLU A 273 26.17 9.38 27.08
CA GLU A 273 26.68 9.65 28.41
C GLU A 273 27.39 8.38 28.89
#